data_84540a11522daa96fea9c97b27ed8748
#
_entry.id   84540a11522daa96fea9c97b27ed8748
#
_cell.length_a   1.000
_cell.length_b   1.000
_cell.length_c   1.000
_cell.angle_alpha   90.00
_cell.angle_beta   90.00
_cell.angle_gamma   90.00
#
_symmetry.space_group_name_H-M   'P 1'
#
loop_
_entity.id
_entity.type
_entity.pdbx_description
1 polymer ?
#
loop_
_entity_poly.entity_id
_entity_poly.type
_entity_poly.pdbx_seq_one_letter_code
_entity_poly.pdbx_strand_id
1 'polypeptide(L)'
;IPTAPFVTREKAEADLEVTLERAKEAVDYRNSQNMEMKLNSVVQGSTFPDLRRKCADELTKLDADLYPIGAVVPLMESYHYKELVDVVMNSVAHLPDSKPRHLMGAGHPMIFALAVAMGCDLFDSAAYILYAEDDRLLSVRGTYKLENLQEMPCSCEVCCNYTPDDLRAMPKEKRRDLIAQHNLNVSFAELRLIRQAIYE
;
A
#
# COMPACT_ATOMS: atom_id res chain seq x y z
N ILE A 1 -0.55 -8.19 14.96
CA ILE A 1 0.70 -7.46 15.22
C ILE A 1 1.48 -7.35 13.92
N PRO A 2 1.94 -6.15 13.53
CA PRO A 2 2.82 -6.01 12.38
C PRO A 2 4.14 -6.76 12.65
N THR A 3 4.44 -7.74 11.80
CA THR A 3 5.67 -8.53 11.91
C THR A 3 6.60 -8.15 10.76
N ALA A 4 7.76 -7.58 11.09
CA ALA A 4 8.71 -7.11 10.08
C ALA A 4 9.12 -8.22 9.09
N PRO A 5 9.48 -7.88 7.84
CA PRO A 5 10.14 -8.82 6.94
C PRO A 5 11.44 -9.36 7.55
N PHE A 6 11.79 -10.59 7.16
CA PHE A 6 13.08 -11.23 7.51
C PHE A 6 13.34 -11.45 9.01
N VAL A 7 12.31 -11.45 9.84
CA VAL A 7 12.44 -11.92 11.24
C VAL A 7 12.63 -13.44 11.28
N THR A 8 13.01 -13.98 12.45
CA THR A 8 13.08 -15.43 12.62
C THR A 8 11.69 -16.08 12.51
N ARG A 9 11.66 -17.34 12.16
CA ARG A 9 10.40 -18.08 12.01
C ARG A 9 9.62 -18.15 13.31
N GLU A 10 10.30 -18.41 14.42
CA GLU A 10 9.70 -18.49 15.77
C GLU A 10 9.01 -17.17 16.13
N LYS A 11 9.64 -16.05 15.80
CA LYS A 11 9.04 -14.71 16.01
C LYS A 11 7.80 -14.51 15.15
N ALA A 12 7.87 -14.90 13.88
CA ALA A 12 6.75 -14.76 12.95
C ALA A 12 5.54 -15.62 13.36
N GLU A 13 5.79 -16.85 13.82
CA GLU A 13 4.75 -17.75 14.34
C GLU A 13 4.10 -17.20 15.61
N ALA A 14 4.90 -16.73 16.58
CA ALA A 14 4.36 -16.14 17.81
C ALA A 14 3.50 -14.89 17.52
N ASP A 15 3.96 -14.00 16.64
CA ASP A 15 3.20 -12.81 16.26
C ASP A 15 1.92 -13.16 15.48
N LEU A 16 1.95 -14.23 14.71
CA LEU A 16 0.78 -14.71 13.96
C LEU A 16 -0.32 -15.19 14.93
N GLU A 17 0.01 -16.00 15.92
CA GLU A 17 -0.97 -16.47 16.91
C GLU A 17 -1.66 -15.30 17.62
N VAL A 18 -0.89 -14.29 18.07
CA VAL A 18 -1.48 -13.08 18.68
C VAL A 18 -2.33 -12.30 17.66
N THR A 19 -1.95 -12.27 16.39
CA THR A 19 -2.75 -11.62 15.34
C THR A 19 -4.11 -12.28 15.16
N LEU A 20 -4.14 -13.62 15.13
CA LEU A 20 -5.36 -14.40 14.97
C LEU A 20 -6.27 -14.29 16.20
N GLU A 21 -5.70 -14.35 17.40
CA GLU A 21 -6.43 -14.16 18.66
C GLU A 21 -7.13 -12.79 18.67
N ARG A 22 -6.40 -11.72 18.41
CA ARG A 22 -6.96 -10.35 18.38
C ARG A 22 -8.00 -10.14 17.28
N ALA A 23 -7.83 -10.76 16.12
CA ALA A 23 -8.83 -10.69 15.06
C ALA A 23 -10.14 -11.33 15.49
N LYS A 24 -10.06 -12.51 16.14
CA LYS A 24 -11.23 -13.20 16.69
C LYS A 24 -11.91 -12.38 17.78
N GLU A 25 -11.15 -11.89 18.75
CA GLU A 25 -11.66 -11.04 19.84
C GLU A 25 -12.40 -9.80 19.29
N ALA A 26 -11.82 -9.14 18.25
CA ALA A 26 -12.44 -7.96 17.64
C ALA A 26 -13.77 -8.29 16.97
N VAL A 27 -13.85 -9.40 16.24
CA VAL A 27 -15.10 -9.85 15.59
C VAL A 27 -16.14 -10.24 16.64
N ASP A 28 -15.77 -11.01 17.64
CA ASP A 28 -16.66 -11.45 18.73
C ASP A 28 -17.19 -10.23 19.50
N TYR A 29 -16.34 -9.24 19.79
CA TYR A 29 -16.74 -8.00 20.46
C TYR A 29 -17.72 -7.19 19.60
N ARG A 30 -17.39 -6.92 18.32
CA ARG A 30 -18.31 -6.23 17.41
C ARG A 30 -19.70 -6.88 17.37
N ASN A 31 -19.71 -8.20 17.21
CA ASN A 31 -20.96 -8.96 17.09
C ASN A 31 -21.76 -8.95 18.41
N SER A 32 -21.07 -9.08 19.54
CA SER A 32 -21.74 -9.03 20.86
C SER A 32 -22.38 -7.68 21.18
N GLN A 33 -21.84 -6.60 20.60
CA GLN A 33 -22.35 -5.24 20.76
C GLN A 33 -23.30 -4.81 19.65
N ASN A 34 -23.61 -5.68 18.67
CA ASN A 34 -24.40 -5.36 17.47
C ASN A 34 -23.89 -4.10 16.73
N MET A 35 -22.56 -3.93 16.62
CA MET A 35 -21.97 -2.77 15.97
C MET A 35 -22.04 -2.90 14.45
N GLU A 36 -22.48 -1.85 13.76
CA GLU A 36 -22.52 -1.81 12.28
C GLU A 36 -21.16 -1.50 11.63
N MET A 37 -20.13 -1.20 12.43
CA MET A 37 -18.80 -0.87 11.93
C MET A 37 -18.17 -2.01 11.13
N LYS A 38 -17.46 -1.64 10.06
CA LYS A 38 -16.71 -2.59 9.25
C LYS A 38 -15.38 -2.95 9.93
N LEU A 39 -15.04 -4.25 9.89
CA LEU A 39 -13.83 -4.77 10.50
C LEU A 39 -12.82 -5.25 9.46
N ASN A 40 -11.57 -4.81 9.66
CA ASN A 40 -10.41 -5.24 8.89
C ASN A 40 -9.72 -6.38 9.62
N SER A 41 -9.53 -7.51 8.94
CA SER A 41 -8.72 -8.63 9.43
C SER A 41 -7.40 -8.69 8.66
N VAL A 42 -6.32 -8.20 9.28
CA VAL A 42 -5.03 -8.00 8.61
C VAL A 42 -4.27 -9.30 8.46
N VAL A 43 -3.97 -9.70 7.23
CA VAL A 43 -3.11 -10.86 6.94
C VAL A 43 -1.66 -10.54 7.29
N GLN A 44 -1.07 -11.35 8.16
CA GLN A 44 0.31 -11.27 8.64
C GLN A 44 1.06 -12.58 8.37
N GLY A 45 2.34 -12.67 8.74
CA GLY A 45 3.17 -13.87 8.54
C GLY A 45 4.57 -13.57 8.02
N SER A 46 5.04 -12.30 8.15
CA SER A 46 6.34 -11.86 7.65
C SER A 46 6.54 -12.23 6.16
N THR A 47 7.69 -12.76 5.79
CA THR A 47 8.00 -13.25 4.44
C THR A 47 7.84 -14.76 4.29
N PHE A 48 7.15 -15.44 5.22
CA PHE A 48 6.92 -16.88 5.17
C PHE A 48 5.62 -17.21 4.43
N PRO A 49 5.66 -17.84 3.22
CA PRO A 49 4.47 -18.11 2.42
C PRO A 49 3.44 -18.99 3.13
N ASP A 50 3.88 -19.99 3.87
CA ASP A 50 2.99 -20.90 4.62
C ASP A 50 2.28 -20.20 5.78
N LEU A 51 2.96 -19.26 6.47
CA LEU A 51 2.34 -18.46 7.53
C LEU A 51 1.33 -17.45 6.95
N ARG A 52 1.61 -16.85 5.78
CA ARG A 52 0.66 -15.99 5.06
C ARG A 52 -0.60 -16.75 4.69
N ARG A 53 -0.46 -17.95 4.11
CA ARG A 53 -1.60 -18.82 3.79
C ARG A 53 -2.38 -19.22 5.04
N LYS A 54 -1.69 -19.71 6.09
CA LYS A 54 -2.33 -20.04 7.38
C LYS A 54 -3.12 -18.85 7.92
N CYS A 55 -2.53 -17.66 7.92
CA CYS A 55 -3.20 -16.46 8.38
C CYS A 55 -4.48 -16.17 7.60
N ALA A 56 -4.40 -16.17 6.26
CA ALA A 56 -5.55 -15.90 5.40
C ALA A 56 -6.66 -16.95 5.63
N ASP A 57 -6.32 -18.25 5.65
CA ASP A 57 -7.26 -19.33 5.90
C ASP A 57 -7.99 -19.21 7.25
N GLU A 58 -7.29 -18.83 8.31
CA GLU A 58 -7.91 -18.64 9.62
C GLU A 58 -8.79 -17.40 9.68
N LEU A 59 -8.34 -16.28 9.08
CA LEU A 59 -9.10 -15.05 9.06
C LEU A 59 -10.39 -15.15 8.23
N THR A 60 -10.42 -15.97 7.17
CA THR A 60 -11.62 -16.17 6.34
C THR A 60 -12.72 -16.92 7.06
N LYS A 61 -12.43 -17.61 8.16
CA LYS A 61 -13.43 -18.24 9.03
C LYS A 61 -14.14 -17.24 9.95
N LEU A 62 -13.62 -16.02 10.02
CA LEU A 62 -14.18 -14.92 10.81
C LEU A 62 -15.11 -14.07 9.95
N ASP A 63 -16.07 -13.40 10.58
CA ASP A 63 -16.95 -12.43 9.90
C ASP A 63 -16.23 -11.07 9.75
N ALA A 64 -15.21 -11.02 8.89
CA ALA A 64 -14.51 -9.79 8.54
C ALA A 64 -15.08 -9.16 7.27
N ASP A 65 -14.93 -7.85 7.14
CA ASP A 65 -15.47 -7.08 5.99
C ASP A 65 -14.44 -6.87 4.89
N LEU A 66 -13.15 -6.77 5.23
CA LEU A 66 -12.06 -6.68 4.27
C LEU A 66 -10.75 -7.23 4.86
N TYR A 67 -9.82 -7.53 3.96
CA TYR A 67 -8.56 -8.18 4.31
C TYR A 67 -7.35 -7.34 3.89
N PRO A 68 -6.81 -6.51 4.80
CA PRO A 68 -5.54 -5.83 4.57
C PRO A 68 -4.36 -6.82 4.55
N ILE A 69 -3.40 -6.58 3.67
CA ILE A 69 -2.13 -7.29 3.61
C ILE A 69 -1.09 -6.39 4.28
N GLY A 70 -0.67 -6.78 5.48
CA GLY A 70 0.17 -5.97 6.34
C GLY A 70 1.66 -6.29 6.25
N ALA A 71 2.48 -5.41 6.86
CA ALA A 71 3.94 -5.52 6.98
C ALA A 71 4.69 -5.57 5.63
N VAL A 72 4.16 -4.89 4.60
CA VAL A 72 4.73 -4.87 3.24
C VAL A 72 5.52 -3.60 2.92
N VAL A 73 5.32 -2.52 3.66
CA VAL A 73 5.98 -1.23 3.43
C VAL A 73 7.52 -1.36 3.39
N PRO A 74 8.19 -2.06 4.33
CA PRO A 74 9.65 -2.19 4.28
C PRO A 74 10.15 -2.93 3.03
N LEU A 75 9.35 -3.85 2.45
CA LEU A 75 9.69 -4.54 1.20
C LEU A 75 9.66 -3.58 0.02
N MET A 76 8.67 -2.68 -0.03
CA MET A 76 8.54 -1.66 -1.06
C MET A 76 9.66 -0.61 -0.98
N GLU A 77 9.94 -0.12 0.22
CA GLU A 77 10.96 0.91 0.47
C GLU A 77 12.39 0.40 0.16
N SER A 78 12.65 -0.90 0.39
CA SER A 78 13.94 -1.54 0.14
C SER A 78 14.01 -2.24 -1.22
N TYR A 79 13.02 -2.05 -2.09
CA TYR A 79 12.96 -2.64 -3.45
C TYR A 79 12.99 -4.18 -3.48
N HIS A 80 12.54 -4.84 -2.41
CA HIS A 80 12.39 -6.29 -2.32
C HIS A 80 11.11 -6.76 -3.03
N TYR A 81 11.00 -6.49 -4.33
CA TYR A 81 9.78 -6.73 -5.10
C TYR A 81 9.44 -8.21 -5.26
N LYS A 82 10.45 -9.09 -5.31
CA LYS A 82 10.20 -10.53 -5.36
C LYS A 82 9.47 -11.01 -4.10
N GLU A 83 10.00 -10.64 -2.95
CA GLU A 83 9.41 -10.97 -1.64
C GLU A 83 8.04 -10.31 -1.47
N LEU A 84 7.85 -9.11 -1.99
CA LEU A 84 6.54 -8.46 -2.00
C LEU A 84 5.52 -9.26 -2.81
N VAL A 85 5.87 -9.69 -4.02
CA VAL A 85 5.01 -10.53 -4.87
C VAL A 85 4.69 -11.84 -4.15
N ASP A 86 5.69 -12.52 -3.59
CA ASP A 86 5.50 -13.78 -2.85
C ASP A 86 4.54 -13.59 -1.66
N VAL A 87 4.69 -12.52 -0.89
CA VAL A 87 3.82 -12.17 0.25
C VAL A 87 2.40 -11.89 -0.20
N VAL A 88 2.20 -11.07 -1.22
CA VAL A 88 0.87 -10.70 -1.71
C VAL A 88 0.17 -11.91 -2.29
N MET A 89 0.81 -12.66 -3.20
CA MET A 89 0.21 -13.82 -3.86
C MET A 89 -0.18 -14.92 -2.87
N ASN A 90 0.68 -15.21 -1.88
CA ASN A 90 0.38 -16.21 -0.85
C ASN A 90 -0.68 -15.74 0.17
N SER A 91 -0.96 -14.45 0.24
CA SER A 91 -2.09 -13.91 1.01
C SER A 91 -3.38 -13.96 0.18
N VAL A 92 -3.37 -13.35 -1.00
CA VAL A 92 -4.56 -13.16 -1.86
C VAL A 92 -5.17 -14.48 -2.32
N ALA A 93 -4.35 -15.48 -2.67
CA ALA A 93 -4.82 -16.79 -3.15
C ALA A 93 -5.72 -17.56 -2.14
N HIS A 94 -5.70 -17.15 -0.88
CA HIS A 94 -6.47 -17.75 0.22
C HIS A 94 -7.58 -16.84 0.76
N LEU A 95 -7.80 -15.67 0.11
CA LEU A 95 -8.85 -14.73 0.47
C LEU A 95 -10.05 -14.83 -0.50
N PRO A 96 -11.28 -14.58 -0.03
CA PRO A 96 -12.47 -14.66 -0.88
C PRO A 96 -12.50 -13.50 -1.88
N ASP A 97 -12.90 -13.79 -3.12
CA ASP A 97 -13.06 -12.77 -4.18
C ASP A 97 -14.19 -11.76 -3.89
N SER A 98 -15.12 -12.12 -3.02
CA SER A 98 -16.24 -11.26 -2.64
C SER A 98 -15.91 -10.18 -1.61
N LYS A 99 -14.70 -10.17 -1.07
CA LYS A 99 -14.27 -9.20 -0.04
C LYS A 99 -13.07 -8.39 -0.51
N PRO A 100 -13.03 -7.07 -0.24
CA PRO A 100 -11.91 -6.23 -0.66
C PRO A 100 -10.57 -6.65 -0.01
N ARG A 101 -9.50 -6.54 -0.77
CA ARG A 101 -8.12 -6.81 -0.37
C ARG A 101 -7.34 -5.49 -0.41
N HIS A 102 -6.75 -5.13 0.68
CA HIS A 102 -6.10 -3.82 0.84
C HIS A 102 -4.59 -3.98 0.98
N LEU A 103 -3.80 -3.46 0.07
CA LEU A 103 -2.33 -3.43 0.21
C LEU A 103 -1.94 -2.22 1.05
N MET A 104 -1.69 -2.46 2.36
CA MET A 104 -1.45 -1.38 3.32
C MET A 104 -0.16 -0.61 3.04
N GLY A 105 -0.26 0.72 3.05
CA GLY A 105 0.85 1.63 2.90
C GLY A 105 1.44 1.72 1.50
N ALA A 106 0.82 1.09 0.50
CA ALA A 106 1.25 1.16 -0.89
C ALA A 106 0.82 2.46 -1.55
N GLY A 107 1.75 3.40 -1.76
CA GLY A 107 1.43 4.73 -2.27
C GLY A 107 2.28 5.19 -3.44
N HIS A 108 3.23 4.39 -3.89
CA HIS A 108 4.01 4.72 -5.07
C HIS A 108 3.28 4.27 -6.35
N PRO A 109 2.99 5.17 -7.31
CA PRO A 109 2.18 4.83 -8.50
C PRO A 109 2.78 3.70 -9.36
N MET A 110 4.08 3.52 -9.33
CA MET A 110 4.78 2.45 -10.05
C MET A 110 4.31 1.03 -9.66
N ILE A 111 3.76 0.86 -8.43
CA ILE A 111 3.39 -0.46 -7.93
C ILE A 111 1.89 -0.77 -8.12
N PHE A 112 1.06 0.22 -8.40
CA PHE A 112 -0.39 0.04 -8.39
C PHE A 112 -0.87 -1.00 -9.40
N ALA A 113 -0.41 -0.93 -10.65
CA ALA A 113 -0.81 -1.89 -11.69
C ALA A 113 -0.42 -3.33 -11.31
N LEU A 114 0.79 -3.53 -10.78
CA LEU A 114 1.25 -4.84 -10.30
C LEU A 114 0.38 -5.33 -9.15
N ALA A 115 0.09 -4.49 -8.16
CA ALA A 115 -0.71 -4.86 -7.00
C ALA A 115 -2.15 -5.22 -7.38
N VAL A 116 -2.77 -4.47 -8.30
CA VAL A 116 -4.10 -4.78 -8.84
C VAL A 116 -4.08 -6.09 -9.62
N ALA A 117 -3.06 -6.33 -10.45
CA ALA A 117 -2.91 -7.60 -11.17
C ALA A 117 -2.74 -8.81 -10.23
N MET A 118 -2.18 -8.60 -9.02
CA MET A 118 -2.10 -9.61 -7.96
C MET A 118 -3.40 -9.77 -7.15
N GLY A 119 -4.44 -8.94 -7.42
CA GLY A 119 -5.75 -9.03 -6.77
C GLY A 119 -5.94 -8.09 -5.58
N CYS A 120 -5.18 -7.00 -5.47
CA CYS A 120 -5.43 -5.95 -4.48
C CYS A 120 -6.42 -4.91 -5.02
N ASP A 121 -7.36 -4.47 -4.18
CA ASP A 121 -8.46 -3.56 -4.55
C ASP A 121 -8.29 -2.15 -3.97
N LEU A 122 -7.63 -2.04 -2.81
CA LEU A 122 -7.53 -0.80 -2.04
C LEU A 122 -6.08 -0.48 -1.68
N PHE A 123 -5.80 0.82 -1.59
CA PHE A 123 -4.50 1.37 -1.22
C PHE A 123 -4.68 2.53 -0.25
N ASP A 124 -3.70 2.73 0.65
CA ASP A 124 -3.54 3.91 1.46
C ASP A 124 -2.08 4.31 1.54
N SER A 125 -1.79 5.59 1.59
CA SER A 125 -0.41 6.01 1.83
C SER A 125 -0.27 7.51 2.10
N ALA A 126 0.72 7.86 2.92
CA ALA A 126 1.25 9.21 3.06
C ALA A 126 2.44 9.48 2.11
N ALA A 127 2.76 8.58 1.18
CA ALA A 127 3.92 8.73 0.29
C ALA A 127 3.92 10.05 -0.47
N TYR A 128 2.75 10.53 -0.92
CA TYR A 128 2.63 11.78 -1.68
C TYR A 128 3.28 12.98 -0.95
N ILE A 129 3.09 13.10 0.36
CA ILE A 129 3.65 14.21 1.15
C ILE A 129 5.05 13.88 1.67
N LEU A 130 5.31 12.65 2.11
CA LEU A 130 6.64 12.24 2.61
C LEU A 130 7.71 12.36 1.52
N TYR A 131 7.40 11.98 0.29
CA TYR A 131 8.32 12.19 -0.83
C TYR A 131 8.48 13.67 -1.18
N ALA A 132 7.42 14.46 -1.07
CA ALA A 132 7.48 15.90 -1.31
C ALA A 132 8.34 16.66 -0.27
N GLU A 133 8.36 16.21 0.98
CA GLU A 133 9.22 16.78 2.03
C GLU A 133 10.72 16.65 1.69
N ASP A 134 11.08 15.62 0.92
CA ASP A 134 12.44 15.36 0.43
C ASP A 134 12.65 15.85 -1.02
N ASP A 135 11.82 16.76 -1.52
CA ASP A 135 11.87 17.27 -2.89
C ASP A 135 11.85 16.17 -3.97
N ARG A 136 11.04 15.12 -3.74
CA ARG A 136 10.91 13.97 -4.65
C ARG A 136 9.54 13.95 -5.33
N LEU A 137 9.57 13.89 -6.67
CA LEU A 137 8.38 13.78 -7.51
C LEU A 137 8.15 12.32 -7.89
N LEU A 138 6.94 11.82 -7.64
CA LEU A 138 6.53 10.47 -8.02
C LEU A 138 6.18 10.38 -9.50
N SER A 139 6.46 9.24 -10.12
CA SER A 139 5.97 8.89 -11.45
C SER A 139 5.70 7.39 -11.55
N VAL A 140 5.00 6.97 -12.58
CA VAL A 140 4.77 5.53 -12.90
C VAL A 140 6.06 4.80 -13.30
N ARG A 141 7.14 5.52 -13.56
CA ARG A 141 8.45 4.97 -13.94
C ARG A 141 9.49 5.00 -12.83
N GLY A 142 9.16 5.60 -11.68
CA GLY A 142 10.08 5.76 -10.56
C GLY A 142 9.94 7.12 -9.88
N THR A 143 10.97 7.51 -9.15
CA THR A 143 11.03 8.76 -8.39
C THR A 143 12.08 9.70 -8.97
N TYR A 144 11.73 10.94 -9.18
CA TYR A 144 12.65 11.99 -9.58
C TYR A 144 13.01 12.89 -8.39
N LYS A 145 14.29 13.19 -8.23
CA LYS A 145 14.73 14.24 -7.32
C LYS A 145 14.67 15.58 -8.03
N LEU A 146 14.06 16.59 -7.42
CA LEU A 146 13.93 17.93 -8.00
C LEU A 146 15.28 18.53 -8.39
N GLU A 147 16.33 18.28 -7.60
CA GLU A 147 17.70 18.78 -7.86
C GLU A 147 18.24 18.35 -9.24
N ASN A 148 17.85 17.17 -9.72
CA ASN A 148 18.33 16.58 -10.98
C ASN A 148 17.35 16.72 -12.14
N LEU A 149 16.15 17.29 -11.88
CA LEU A 149 15.10 17.37 -12.87
C LEU A 149 15.36 18.53 -13.86
N GLN A 150 15.34 18.25 -15.16
CA GLN A 150 15.52 19.26 -16.21
C GLN A 150 14.17 19.72 -16.81
N GLU A 151 13.20 18.79 -16.86
CA GLU A 151 11.85 19.02 -17.38
C GLU A 151 10.82 18.42 -16.43
N MET A 152 9.65 19.01 -16.34
CA MET A 152 8.57 18.48 -15.50
C MET A 152 8.02 17.18 -16.08
N PRO A 153 7.74 16.13 -15.23
CA PRO A 153 7.55 14.77 -15.70
C PRO A 153 6.15 14.43 -16.23
N CYS A 154 5.18 15.35 -16.14
CA CYS A 154 3.81 15.07 -16.58
C CYS A 154 3.06 16.38 -16.95
N SER A 155 1.78 16.25 -17.31
CA SER A 155 0.90 17.37 -17.67
C SER A 155 -0.14 17.72 -16.60
N CYS A 156 0.15 17.46 -15.32
CA CYS A 156 -0.72 17.91 -14.23
C CYS A 156 -0.62 19.44 -14.05
N GLU A 157 -1.54 20.03 -13.31
CA GLU A 157 -1.60 21.47 -13.10
C GLU A 157 -0.27 22.06 -12.64
N VAL A 158 0.42 21.39 -11.71
CA VAL A 158 1.73 21.83 -11.23
C VAL A 158 2.77 21.83 -12.36
N CYS A 159 2.86 20.72 -13.10
CA CYS A 159 3.85 20.57 -14.16
C CYS A 159 3.59 21.48 -15.37
N CYS A 160 2.37 21.90 -15.60
CA CYS A 160 2.03 22.87 -16.67
C CYS A 160 2.33 24.33 -16.28
N ASN A 161 2.34 24.65 -15.00
CA ASN A 161 2.46 26.03 -14.53
C ASN A 161 3.85 26.38 -13.96
N TYR A 162 4.68 25.39 -13.65
CA TYR A 162 6.00 25.61 -13.03
C TYR A 162 7.07 24.78 -13.72
N THR A 163 8.24 25.39 -13.85
CA THR A 163 9.48 24.68 -14.23
C THR A 163 10.17 24.10 -13.01
N PRO A 164 11.14 23.16 -13.17
CA PRO A 164 11.97 22.71 -12.05
C PRO A 164 12.72 23.86 -11.34
N ASP A 165 13.16 24.89 -12.09
CA ASP A 165 13.84 26.05 -11.52
C ASP A 165 12.91 26.93 -10.69
N ASP A 166 11.67 27.11 -11.13
CA ASP A 166 10.66 27.82 -10.34
C ASP A 166 10.44 27.12 -8.99
N LEU A 167 10.31 25.79 -8.99
CA LEU A 167 10.14 25.03 -7.77
C LEU A 167 11.38 25.13 -6.85
N ARG A 168 12.61 25.05 -7.41
CA ARG A 168 13.85 25.19 -6.63
C ARG A 168 13.97 26.56 -5.97
N ALA A 169 13.51 27.61 -6.64
CA ALA A 169 13.55 28.97 -6.14
C ALA A 169 12.50 29.29 -5.05
N MET A 170 11.47 28.42 -4.90
CA MET A 170 10.39 28.65 -3.94
C MET A 170 10.79 28.34 -2.49
N PRO A 171 10.12 28.98 -1.48
CA PRO A 171 10.20 28.56 -0.10
C PRO A 171 9.80 27.08 0.06
N LYS A 172 10.49 26.36 0.97
CA LYS A 172 10.35 24.90 1.13
C LYS A 172 8.90 24.46 1.32
N GLU A 173 8.14 25.15 2.14
CA GLU A 173 6.73 24.77 2.42
C GLU A 173 5.86 24.83 1.15
N LYS A 174 5.94 25.93 0.40
CA LYS A 174 5.17 26.09 -0.84
C LYS A 174 5.59 25.05 -1.89
N ARG A 175 6.89 24.82 -2.03
CA ARG A 175 7.45 23.81 -2.94
C ARG A 175 6.98 22.43 -2.57
N ARG A 176 7.05 22.04 -1.28
CA ARG A 176 6.53 20.77 -0.76
C ARG A 176 5.06 20.58 -1.12
N ASP A 177 4.22 21.57 -0.89
CA ASP A 177 2.78 21.47 -1.14
C ASP A 177 2.47 21.27 -2.63
N LEU A 178 3.19 21.96 -3.53
CA LEU A 178 3.07 21.78 -4.97
C LEU A 178 3.56 20.39 -5.40
N ILE A 179 4.69 19.92 -4.88
CA ILE A 179 5.18 18.56 -5.17
C ILE A 179 4.19 17.50 -4.65
N ALA A 180 3.62 17.70 -3.45
CA ALA A 180 2.59 16.80 -2.92
C ALA A 180 1.33 16.77 -3.80
N GLN A 181 0.90 17.91 -4.31
CA GLN A 181 -0.20 18.00 -5.28
C GLN A 181 0.13 17.23 -6.57
N HIS A 182 1.34 17.41 -7.12
CA HIS A 182 1.81 16.62 -8.26
C HIS A 182 1.76 15.12 -7.95
N ASN A 183 2.32 14.69 -6.83
CA ASN A 183 2.38 13.29 -6.41
C ASN A 183 0.99 12.65 -6.29
N LEU A 184 0.02 13.37 -5.71
CA LEU A 184 -1.38 12.94 -5.68
C LEU A 184 -1.98 12.83 -7.07
N ASN A 185 -1.77 13.83 -7.94
CA ASN A 185 -2.29 13.83 -9.31
C ASN A 185 -1.79 12.61 -10.09
N VAL A 186 -0.50 12.29 -10.02
CA VAL A 186 0.08 11.12 -10.70
C VAL A 186 -0.53 9.83 -10.17
N SER A 187 -0.66 9.69 -8.85
CA SER A 187 -1.25 8.51 -8.23
C SER A 187 -2.70 8.29 -8.66
N PHE A 188 -3.52 9.34 -8.65
CA PHE A 188 -4.92 9.22 -9.09
C PHE A 188 -5.06 9.05 -10.61
N ALA A 189 -4.16 9.63 -11.41
CA ALA A 189 -4.15 9.42 -12.86
C ALA A 189 -3.87 7.95 -13.18
N GLU A 190 -2.88 7.34 -12.54
CA GLU A 190 -2.56 5.91 -12.71
C GLU A 190 -3.72 5.01 -12.30
N LEU A 191 -4.34 5.27 -11.15
CA LEU A 191 -5.51 4.50 -10.71
C LEU A 191 -6.69 4.60 -11.70
N ARG A 192 -6.90 5.75 -12.35
CA ARG A 192 -7.93 5.89 -13.40
C ARG A 192 -7.59 5.04 -14.63
N LEU A 193 -6.32 5.01 -15.05
CA LEU A 193 -5.88 4.18 -16.18
C LEU A 193 -6.03 2.70 -15.89
N ILE A 194 -5.64 2.25 -14.67
CA ILE A 194 -5.82 0.87 -14.23
C ILE A 194 -7.31 0.49 -14.21
N ARG A 195 -8.16 1.34 -13.67
CA ARG A 195 -9.62 1.09 -13.66
C ARG A 195 -10.19 0.99 -15.07
N GLN A 196 -9.74 1.82 -16.01
CA GLN A 196 -10.14 1.72 -17.42
C GLN A 196 -9.70 0.38 -18.02
N ALA A 197 -8.46 -0.04 -17.79
CA ALA A 197 -7.94 -1.31 -18.27
C ALA A 197 -8.67 -2.55 -17.71
N ILE A 198 -9.31 -2.44 -16.54
CA ILE A 198 -10.16 -3.52 -15.99
C ILE A 198 -11.48 -3.65 -16.75
N TYR A 199 -12.00 -2.55 -17.32
CA TYR A 199 -13.25 -2.54 -18.09
C TYR A 199 -13.08 -2.98 -19.55
N GLU A 200 -11.86 -2.98 -20.08
CA GLU A 200 -11.53 -3.43 -21.43
C GLU A 200 -11.36 -4.95 -21.54
#